data_f2713127cb6eb156cc674e05dc483ac4
#
_entry.id   f2713127cb6eb156cc674e05dc483ac4
#
_cell.length_a   1.000
_cell.length_b   1.000
_cell.length_c   1.000
_cell.angle_alpha   90.00
_cell.angle_beta   90.00
_cell.angle_gamma   90.00
#
_symmetry.space_group_name_H-M   'P 1'
#
loop_
_entity.id
_entity.type
_entity.pdbx_description
1 polymer ?
#
loop_
_entity_poly.entity_id
_entity_poly.type
_entity_poly.pdbx_seq_one_letter_code
_entity_poly.pdbx_strand_id
1 'polypeptide(L)'
;MRLFFLLLLPALPYLSFAQSHNRHHQQQQPPSVTTPAPTPTPTPAPNPTPTPSTSPIPVSGYHLAFADEFNSLNLSPTGFGAYTWYPGIWWDSHLPLPSLLTVNNSVLDLAWSRNGGGLSNTSMSTMARDGSQGRTFRYGYFEARMKWDVVKGSWPAFWLIPKQAINGEQHTGEIDIFEGQGSDPRSFNGTIHEWQGGNNIWSNNPNWYILPQNNDFSQWHTYGMLWQPGTVTWYYDNQKLFSSPTRPIFDQQDFFVVIGSGVGANWSEGNLQGVTANTINLDVDWVHVWQK
;
A
#
# COMPACT_ATOMS: atom_id res chain seq x y z
N MET A 1 -20.91 -13.61 15.26
CA MET A 1 -21.35 -14.28 14.03
C MET A 1 -22.12 -13.25 13.20
N ARG A 2 -21.45 -12.54 12.32
CA ARG A 2 -22.09 -11.61 11.33
C ARG A 2 -21.50 -11.94 9.97
N LEU A 3 -22.38 -12.37 9.08
CA LEU A 3 -22.12 -12.76 7.69
C LEU A 3 -21.71 -11.53 6.87
N PHE A 4 -20.61 -11.65 6.13
CA PHE A 4 -20.29 -10.75 5.02
C PHE A 4 -21.03 -11.24 3.77
N PHE A 5 -21.97 -10.45 3.29
CA PHE A 5 -22.61 -10.66 1.98
C PHE A 5 -21.81 -9.95 0.90
N LEU A 6 -21.25 -10.74 0.01
CA LEU A 6 -20.69 -10.28 -1.25
C LEU A 6 -21.89 -10.00 -2.19
N LEU A 7 -22.19 -8.74 -2.51
CA LEU A 7 -23.19 -8.36 -3.50
C LEU A 7 -22.57 -8.42 -4.90
N LEU A 8 -22.91 -9.50 -5.63
CA LEU A 8 -22.76 -9.60 -7.06
C LEU A 8 -23.86 -8.75 -7.74
N LEU A 9 -23.47 -7.71 -8.47
CA LEU A 9 -24.34 -6.98 -9.38
C LEU A 9 -24.28 -7.59 -10.80
N PRO A 10 -25.40 -7.79 -11.48
CA PRO A 10 -25.43 -8.39 -12.81
C PRO A 10 -25.06 -7.37 -13.90
N ALA A 11 -24.29 -7.84 -14.87
CA ALA A 11 -23.96 -7.12 -16.09
C ALA A 11 -25.17 -6.96 -16.97
N LEU A 12 -25.45 -5.75 -17.43
CA LEU A 12 -26.42 -5.46 -18.50
C LEU A 12 -25.70 -5.38 -19.85
N PRO A 13 -26.31 -5.92 -20.93
CA PRO A 13 -25.69 -5.90 -22.26
C PRO A 13 -25.94 -4.57 -22.97
N TYR A 14 -24.90 -4.02 -23.58
CA TYR A 14 -25.02 -2.91 -24.53
C TYR A 14 -25.46 -3.43 -25.90
N LEU A 15 -26.59 -2.93 -26.36
CA LEU A 15 -27.11 -3.11 -27.72
C LEU A 15 -26.36 -2.18 -28.69
N SER A 16 -25.79 -2.77 -29.71
CA SER A 16 -25.25 -2.08 -30.88
C SER A 16 -26.34 -1.65 -31.83
N PHE A 17 -26.37 -0.39 -32.23
CA PHE A 17 -27.08 0.06 -33.44
C PHE A 17 -26.05 0.47 -34.50
N ALA A 18 -26.00 -0.31 -35.55
CA ALA A 18 -25.39 0.05 -36.82
C ALA A 18 -26.45 0.67 -37.72
N GLN A 19 -26.19 1.84 -38.26
CA GLN A 19 -26.85 2.27 -39.52
C GLN A 19 -25.83 2.95 -40.43
N SER A 20 -25.75 2.36 -41.61
CA SER A 20 -25.01 2.76 -42.79
C SER A 20 -25.59 4.01 -43.44
N HIS A 21 -24.77 4.95 -43.89
CA HIS A 21 -25.05 5.77 -45.07
C HIS A 21 -23.76 6.05 -45.82
N ASN A 22 -23.66 5.45 -47.01
CA ASN A 22 -22.71 5.76 -48.07
C ASN A 22 -22.98 7.17 -48.62
N ARG A 23 -21.95 8.05 -48.63
CA ARG A 23 -21.80 9.08 -49.64
C ARG A 23 -20.32 9.26 -50.00
N HIS A 24 -19.98 8.97 -51.23
CA HIS A 24 -18.73 9.31 -51.87
C HIS A 24 -18.54 10.82 -51.92
N HIS A 25 -17.44 11.33 -51.33
CA HIS A 25 -16.80 12.57 -51.72
C HIS A 25 -15.31 12.32 -51.81
N GLN A 26 -14.76 12.43 -53.01
CA GLN A 26 -13.31 12.52 -53.23
C GLN A 26 -12.81 13.81 -52.61
N GLN A 27 -11.95 13.73 -51.61
CA GLN A 27 -11.15 14.85 -51.14
C GLN A 27 -9.67 14.54 -51.39
N GLN A 28 -9.01 15.52 -51.99
CA GLN A 28 -7.56 15.54 -52.27
C GLN A 28 -6.79 15.40 -50.97
N GLN A 29 -5.78 14.54 -50.96
CA GLN A 29 -4.85 14.33 -49.86
C GLN A 29 -3.95 15.55 -49.68
N PRO A 30 -3.85 16.14 -48.50
CA PRO A 30 -2.80 17.17 -48.23
C PRO A 30 -1.42 16.51 -48.13
N PRO A 31 -0.35 17.26 -48.37
CA PRO A 31 1.02 16.72 -48.37
C PRO A 31 1.41 16.14 -47.00
N SER A 32 2.11 15.02 -47.03
CA SER A 32 2.61 14.30 -45.88
C SER A 32 3.58 15.17 -45.07
N VAL A 33 3.15 15.58 -43.89
CA VAL A 33 4.06 16.17 -42.90
C VAL A 33 4.77 15.01 -42.20
N THR A 34 6.05 14.84 -42.45
CA THR A 34 6.89 13.88 -41.70
C THR A 34 7.05 14.37 -40.26
N THR A 35 6.33 13.74 -39.35
CA THR A 35 6.53 13.94 -37.91
C THR A 35 7.91 13.38 -37.50
N PRO A 36 8.77 14.12 -36.81
CA PRO A 36 10.02 13.60 -36.30
C PRO A 36 9.75 12.39 -35.36
N ALA A 37 10.60 11.37 -35.46
CA ALA A 37 10.53 10.23 -34.54
C ALA A 37 10.65 10.73 -33.07
N PRO A 38 9.89 10.15 -32.13
CA PRO A 38 9.99 10.53 -30.73
C PRO A 38 11.40 10.28 -30.23
N THR A 39 11.98 11.28 -29.60
CA THR A 39 13.27 11.17 -28.91
C THR A 39 13.15 10.07 -27.85
N PRO A 40 14.09 9.11 -27.77
CA PRO A 40 14.01 8.07 -26.75
C PRO A 40 14.01 8.73 -25.35
N THR A 41 13.01 8.38 -24.56
CA THR A 41 12.93 8.77 -23.15
C THR A 41 14.17 8.24 -22.44
N PRO A 42 14.95 9.07 -21.72
CA PRO A 42 16.13 8.59 -21.02
C PRO A 42 15.73 7.48 -20.02
N THR A 43 16.46 6.38 -20.06
CA THR A 43 16.34 5.32 -19.05
C THR A 43 16.59 5.95 -17.67
N PRO A 44 15.71 5.74 -16.68
CA PRO A 44 15.94 6.25 -15.34
C PRO A 44 17.32 5.78 -14.83
N ALA A 45 18.08 6.70 -14.27
CA ALA A 45 19.34 6.35 -13.63
C ALA A 45 19.07 5.34 -12.50
N PRO A 46 19.95 4.36 -12.25
CA PRO A 46 19.80 3.45 -11.12
C PRO A 46 19.70 4.29 -9.84
N ASN A 47 18.73 3.94 -9.01
CA ASN A 47 18.53 4.58 -7.70
C ASN A 47 19.88 4.60 -6.96
N PRO A 48 20.33 5.72 -6.39
CA PRO A 48 21.53 5.75 -5.60
C PRO A 48 21.42 4.71 -4.48
N THR A 49 22.50 3.98 -4.25
CA THR A 49 22.59 3.04 -3.10
C THR A 49 22.21 3.84 -1.84
N PRO A 50 21.22 3.38 -1.06
CA PRO A 50 20.77 4.14 0.10
C PRO A 50 21.93 4.41 1.04
N THR A 51 22.10 5.66 1.42
CA THR A 51 22.97 6.00 2.52
C THR A 51 22.31 5.45 3.78
N PRO A 52 22.99 4.60 4.58
CA PRO A 52 22.36 4.02 5.77
C PRO A 52 21.81 5.12 6.66
N SER A 53 20.53 5.01 7.04
CA SER A 53 19.96 5.88 8.07
C SER A 53 20.82 5.80 9.32
N THR A 54 21.25 6.95 9.84
CA THR A 54 22.07 7.04 11.06
C THR A 54 21.23 6.89 12.33
N SER A 55 19.92 6.78 12.22
CA SER A 55 19.04 6.54 13.37
C SER A 55 19.24 5.12 13.90
N PRO A 56 19.59 4.95 15.18
CA PRO A 56 19.75 3.63 15.76
C PRO A 56 18.38 2.93 15.78
N ILE A 57 18.30 1.75 15.17
CA ILE A 57 17.12 0.89 15.29
C ILE A 57 17.10 0.24 16.69
N PRO A 58 15.92 -0.09 17.24
CA PRO A 58 15.80 -0.64 18.59
C PRO A 58 16.26 -2.11 18.73
N VAL A 59 16.83 -2.68 17.66
CA VAL A 59 17.28 -4.07 17.58
C VAL A 59 18.75 -4.15 17.15
N SER A 60 19.51 -5.08 17.70
CA SER A 60 20.93 -5.27 17.39
C SER A 60 21.17 -6.48 16.49
N GLY A 61 22.28 -6.45 15.71
CA GLY A 61 22.69 -7.57 14.87
C GLY A 61 21.89 -7.69 13.57
N TYR A 62 21.19 -6.64 13.17
CA TYR A 62 20.47 -6.53 11.89
C TYR A 62 21.23 -5.58 10.95
N HIS A 63 21.12 -5.84 9.64
CA HIS A 63 21.66 -4.99 8.58
C HIS A 63 20.54 -4.55 7.66
N LEU A 64 20.70 -3.39 7.03
CA LEU A 64 19.72 -2.82 6.12
C LEU A 64 19.60 -3.70 4.86
N ALA A 65 18.44 -4.32 4.66
CA ALA A 65 18.12 -5.19 3.53
C ALA A 65 17.33 -4.46 2.43
N PHE A 66 16.53 -3.46 2.83
CA PHE A 66 15.77 -2.62 1.91
C PHE A 66 15.62 -1.23 2.52
N ALA A 67 15.75 -0.20 1.69
CA ALA A 67 15.45 1.18 2.05
C ALA A 67 14.92 1.94 0.86
N ASP A 68 13.97 2.83 1.09
CA ASP A 68 13.59 3.89 0.17
C ASP A 68 13.38 5.19 0.96
N GLU A 69 14.19 6.19 0.64
CA GLU A 69 14.13 7.56 1.20
C GLU A 69 13.32 8.48 0.30
N PHE A 70 12.62 7.94 -0.67
CA PHE A 70 11.79 8.64 -1.64
C PHE A 70 12.43 9.87 -2.29
N ASN A 71 13.76 9.84 -2.52
CA ASN A 71 14.44 10.87 -3.32
C ASN A 71 13.91 10.94 -4.75
N SER A 72 13.37 9.83 -5.23
CA SER A 72 12.60 9.67 -6.47
C SER A 72 11.69 8.46 -6.34
N LEU A 73 10.60 8.41 -7.09
CA LEU A 73 9.68 7.27 -7.06
C LEU A 73 9.95 6.29 -8.21
N ASN A 74 10.50 5.12 -7.89
CA ASN A 74 10.65 4.01 -8.85
C ASN A 74 9.41 3.11 -8.79
N LEU A 75 8.32 3.61 -9.39
CA LEU A 75 7.00 2.98 -9.42
C LEU A 75 6.70 2.39 -10.80
N SER A 76 6.20 1.15 -10.84
CA SER A 76 5.72 0.53 -12.07
C SER A 76 4.50 1.30 -12.62
N PRO A 77 4.50 1.69 -13.91
CA PRO A 77 3.33 2.36 -14.50
C PRO A 77 2.17 1.40 -14.79
N THR A 78 2.39 0.09 -14.76
CA THR A 78 1.42 -0.94 -15.14
C THR A 78 1.14 -1.97 -14.06
N GLY A 79 1.89 -1.93 -12.95
CA GLY A 79 1.85 -2.96 -11.90
C GLY A 79 2.75 -4.18 -12.19
N PHE A 80 3.54 -4.15 -13.27
CA PHE A 80 4.44 -5.23 -13.71
C PHE A 80 5.83 -4.72 -14.04
N GLY A 81 6.76 -5.63 -14.31
CA GLY A 81 8.15 -5.31 -14.67
C GLY A 81 9.07 -5.19 -13.46
N ALA A 82 10.32 -4.73 -13.68
CA ALA A 82 11.34 -4.64 -12.64
C ALA A 82 11.39 -3.23 -12.04
N TYR A 83 10.65 -3.04 -10.97
CA TYR A 83 10.54 -1.78 -10.23
C TYR A 83 10.73 -2.01 -8.72
N THR A 84 10.92 -0.93 -7.96
CA THR A 84 10.96 -0.98 -6.50
C THR A 84 9.55 -1.10 -5.93
N TRP A 85 8.61 -0.36 -6.52
CA TRP A 85 7.22 -0.28 -6.08
C TRP A 85 6.25 -0.59 -7.21
N TYR A 86 5.10 -1.11 -6.83
CA TYR A 86 4.00 -1.45 -7.72
C TYR A 86 2.70 -0.85 -7.20
N PRO A 87 1.92 -0.14 -8.05
CA PRO A 87 0.70 0.54 -7.63
C PRO A 87 -0.43 -0.46 -7.36
N GLY A 88 -1.19 -0.20 -6.31
CA GLY A 88 -2.31 -1.03 -5.89
C GLY A 88 -1.88 -2.37 -5.32
N ILE A 89 -2.86 -3.24 -5.11
CA ILE A 89 -2.70 -4.61 -4.63
C ILE A 89 -3.28 -5.55 -5.70
N TRP A 90 -2.89 -6.81 -5.73
CA TRP A 90 -3.27 -7.74 -6.81
C TRP A 90 -4.79 -7.94 -6.97
N TRP A 91 -5.57 -7.77 -5.91
CA TRP A 91 -7.04 -7.88 -5.97
C TRP A 91 -7.74 -6.60 -6.41
N ASP A 92 -7.06 -5.47 -6.49
CA ASP A 92 -7.67 -4.22 -6.95
C ASP A 92 -8.05 -4.33 -8.43
N SER A 93 -9.27 -3.98 -8.76
CA SER A 93 -9.74 -4.01 -10.16
C SER A 93 -9.09 -2.93 -11.02
N HIS A 94 -8.63 -1.84 -10.39
CA HIS A 94 -8.02 -0.69 -11.06
C HIS A 94 -6.73 -0.28 -10.35
N LEU A 95 -5.81 0.31 -11.11
CA LEU A 95 -4.63 0.95 -10.54
C LEU A 95 -5.00 2.33 -10.00
N PRO A 96 -4.36 2.78 -8.91
CA PRO A 96 -4.42 4.18 -8.49
C PRO A 96 -4.00 5.11 -9.62
N LEU A 97 -4.60 6.29 -9.70
CA LEU A 97 -4.16 7.32 -10.64
C LEU A 97 -2.71 7.73 -10.29
N PRO A 98 -1.81 7.88 -11.29
CA PRO A 98 -0.44 8.29 -11.02
C PRO A 98 -0.31 9.63 -10.27
N SER A 99 -1.29 10.51 -10.41
CA SER A 99 -1.35 11.79 -9.69
C SER A 99 -1.63 11.66 -8.19
N LEU A 100 -2.02 10.47 -7.73
CA LEU A 100 -2.27 10.16 -6.31
C LEU A 100 -1.07 9.48 -5.63
N LEU A 101 0.00 9.22 -6.37
CA LEU A 101 1.25 8.62 -5.91
C LEU A 101 2.39 9.53 -6.36
N THR A 102 2.72 10.52 -5.55
CA THR A 102 3.70 11.55 -5.93
C THR A 102 4.84 11.64 -4.91
N VAL A 103 5.99 12.13 -5.35
CA VAL A 103 7.11 12.45 -4.47
C VAL A 103 7.44 13.91 -4.60
N ASN A 104 7.47 14.62 -3.47
CA ASN A 104 7.85 16.02 -3.38
C ASN A 104 8.81 16.23 -2.21
N ASN A 105 9.98 16.84 -2.46
CA ASN A 105 10.99 17.10 -1.41
C ASN A 105 11.36 15.83 -0.61
N SER A 106 11.56 14.71 -1.29
CA SER A 106 11.84 13.38 -0.68
C SER A 106 10.73 12.89 0.28
N VAL A 107 9.50 13.31 0.07
CA VAL A 107 8.33 12.78 0.76
C VAL A 107 7.41 12.15 -0.27
N LEU A 108 7.09 10.87 -0.07
CA LEU A 108 6.04 10.19 -0.81
C LEU A 108 4.69 10.60 -0.25
N ASP A 109 3.79 11.07 -1.11
CA ASP A 109 2.39 11.29 -0.82
C ASP A 109 1.54 10.22 -1.50
N LEU A 110 0.80 9.46 -0.69
CA LEU A 110 -0.26 8.56 -1.13
C LEU A 110 -1.60 9.24 -0.85
N ALA A 111 -2.12 9.92 -1.85
CA ALA A 111 -3.37 10.67 -1.72
C ALA A 111 -4.57 9.78 -2.07
N TRP A 112 -5.60 9.83 -1.25
CA TRP A 112 -6.94 9.45 -1.66
C TRP A 112 -7.67 10.69 -2.20
N SER A 113 -8.43 10.54 -3.27
CA SER A 113 -9.25 11.63 -3.82
C SER A 113 -10.66 11.13 -4.13
N ARG A 114 -11.67 11.90 -3.71
CA ARG A 114 -13.08 11.62 -4.02
C ARG A 114 -13.34 11.51 -5.53
N ASN A 115 -12.59 12.23 -6.33
CA ASN A 115 -12.68 12.24 -7.80
C ASN A 115 -11.70 11.26 -8.46
N GLY A 116 -11.01 10.45 -7.68
CA GLY A 116 -9.97 9.53 -8.12
C GLY A 116 -10.45 8.22 -8.74
N GLY A 117 -11.64 8.19 -9.35
CA GLY A 117 -12.11 7.02 -10.11
C GLY A 117 -12.82 5.95 -9.30
N GLY A 118 -13.28 6.24 -8.09
CA GLY A 118 -14.08 5.30 -7.30
C GLY A 118 -13.27 4.26 -6.52
N LEU A 119 -11.95 4.42 -6.42
CA LEU A 119 -11.10 3.58 -5.61
C LEU A 119 -11.33 3.85 -4.12
N SER A 120 -11.38 2.79 -3.32
CA SER A 120 -11.46 2.87 -1.87
C SER A 120 -10.10 3.10 -1.20
N ASN A 121 -9.01 2.95 -1.94
CA ASN A 121 -7.65 3.15 -1.43
C ASN A 121 -6.69 3.61 -2.52
N THR A 122 -5.58 4.22 -2.10
CA THR A 122 -4.38 4.46 -2.89
C THR A 122 -3.25 3.77 -2.18
N SER A 123 -2.73 2.69 -2.75
CA SER A 123 -1.69 1.87 -2.15
C SER A 123 -0.59 1.55 -3.14
N MET A 124 0.55 1.16 -2.60
CA MET A 124 1.62 0.54 -3.37
C MET A 124 2.29 -0.57 -2.56
N SER A 125 2.96 -1.47 -3.25
CA SER A 125 3.60 -2.63 -2.65
C SER A 125 4.98 -2.89 -3.22
N THR A 126 5.81 -3.66 -2.50
CA THR A 126 7.12 -4.11 -2.99
C THR A 126 7.03 -5.33 -3.91
N MET A 127 5.83 -5.73 -4.34
CA MET A 127 5.60 -6.92 -5.17
C MET A 127 4.70 -6.61 -6.36
N ALA A 128 5.10 -7.06 -7.55
CA ALA A 128 4.29 -6.98 -8.76
C ALA A 128 2.95 -7.71 -8.58
N ARG A 129 1.91 -7.22 -9.23
CA ARG A 129 0.54 -7.73 -9.09
C ARG A 129 0.36 -9.20 -9.47
N ASP A 130 1.25 -9.74 -10.31
CA ASP A 130 1.29 -11.15 -10.70
C ASP A 130 2.29 -11.98 -9.87
N GLY A 131 2.97 -11.36 -8.92
CA GLY A 131 4.00 -12.00 -8.12
C GLY A 131 5.31 -12.33 -8.86
N SER A 132 5.46 -11.92 -10.12
CA SER A 132 6.64 -12.28 -10.95
C SER A 132 7.91 -11.55 -10.55
N GLN A 133 7.78 -10.33 -10.06
CA GLN A 133 8.88 -9.42 -9.73
C GLN A 133 8.61 -8.74 -8.39
N GLY A 134 9.67 -8.25 -7.75
CA GLY A 134 9.56 -7.48 -6.51
C GLY A 134 10.38 -8.08 -5.37
N ARG A 135 10.09 -7.66 -4.15
CA ARG A 135 10.80 -8.09 -2.95
C ARG A 135 9.86 -8.69 -1.93
N THR A 136 10.29 -9.80 -1.36
CA THR A 136 9.69 -10.44 -0.19
C THR A 136 10.71 -10.55 0.93
N PHE A 137 10.21 -10.69 2.13
CA PHE A 137 10.99 -10.82 3.34
C PHE A 137 10.42 -11.95 4.20
N ARG A 138 11.30 -12.63 4.91
CA ARG A 138 10.92 -13.54 6.01
C ARG A 138 11.72 -13.12 7.23
N TYR A 139 11.03 -12.69 8.27
CA TYR A 139 11.59 -12.06 9.45
C TYR A 139 12.30 -10.74 9.16
N GLY A 140 12.56 -9.99 10.19
CA GLY A 140 13.24 -8.71 10.10
C GLY A 140 12.61 -7.65 10.99
N TYR A 141 13.24 -6.49 11.01
CA TYR A 141 12.68 -5.28 11.57
C TYR A 141 12.21 -4.40 10.41
N PHE A 142 10.94 -4.07 10.41
CA PHE A 142 10.27 -3.27 9.40
C PHE A 142 9.89 -1.95 10.04
N GLU A 143 10.14 -0.84 9.37
CA GLU A 143 9.75 0.46 9.85
C GLU A 143 9.46 1.44 8.73
N ALA A 144 8.56 2.39 9.01
CA ALA A 144 8.28 3.53 8.15
C ALA A 144 8.10 4.78 9.00
N ARG A 145 8.55 5.93 8.49
CA ARG A 145 8.30 7.23 9.10
C ARG A 145 7.18 7.92 8.34
N MET A 146 6.06 8.14 9.01
CA MET A 146 4.80 8.54 8.38
C MET A 146 4.06 9.59 9.20
N LYS A 147 3.20 10.34 8.52
CA LYS A 147 2.10 11.14 9.08
C LYS A 147 0.92 11.11 8.13
N TRP A 148 -0.27 11.42 8.57
CA TRP A 148 -1.43 11.50 7.68
C TRP A 148 -2.47 12.54 8.12
N ASP A 149 -3.38 12.86 7.19
CA ASP A 149 -4.55 13.69 7.46
C ASP A 149 -5.55 12.93 8.31
N VAL A 150 -5.78 13.39 9.54
CA VAL A 150 -6.74 12.81 10.46
C VAL A 150 -8.14 13.28 10.07
N VAL A 151 -8.79 12.51 9.23
CA VAL A 151 -10.12 12.82 8.68
C VAL A 151 -11.03 11.63 8.86
N LYS A 152 -12.28 11.87 9.30
CA LYS A 152 -13.27 10.82 9.45
C LYS A 152 -13.39 9.95 8.22
N GLY A 153 -13.30 8.63 8.41
CA GLY A 153 -13.35 7.61 7.36
C GLY A 153 -12.01 7.32 6.69
N SER A 154 -10.92 8.03 7.02
CA SER A 154 -9.58 7.66 6.54
C SER A 154 -9.09 6.39 7.23
N TRP A 155 -8.29 5.62 6.50
CA TRP A 155 -7.71 4.35 6.94
C TRP A 155 -6.32 4.17 6.34
N PRO A 156 -5.32 4.87 6.86
CA PRO A 156 -3.93 4.65 6.48
C PRO A 156 -3.43 3.33 7.06
N ALA A 157 -2.59 2.61 6.29
CA ALA A 157 -2.04 1.33 6.70
C ALA A 157 -0.60 1.13 6.20
N PHE A 158 0.20 0.47 7.05
CA PHE A 158 1.51 -0.09 6.73
C PHE A 158 1.53 -1.55 7.21
N TRP A 159 1.64 -2.50 6.29
CA TRP A 159 1.36 -3.88 6.57
C TRP A 159 2.10 -4.85 5.65
N LEU A 160 2.05 -6.13 5.97
CA LEU A 160 2.71 -7.21 5.25
C LEU A 160 1.69 -8.28 4.85
N ILE A 161 1.80 -8.77 3.61
CA ILE A 161 1.01 -9.88 3.12
C ILE A 161 1.89 -10.85 2.33
N PRO A 162 1.62 -12.18 2.39
CA PRO A 162 2.50 -13.13 1.75
C PRO A 162 2.29 -13.20 0.24
N LYS A 163 3.39 -13.40 -0.48
CA LYS A 163 3.39 -13.62 -1.93
C LYS A 163 2.47 -14.79 -2.34
N GLN A 164 2.33 -15.78 -1.49
CA GLN A 164 1.46 -16.93 -1.71
C GLN A 164 0.00 -16.54 -1.94
N ALA A 165 -0.47 -15.43 -1.37
CA ALA A 165 -1.81 -14.92 -1.61
C ALA A 165 -2.03 -14.51 -3.08
N ILE A 166 -1.02 -13.94 -3.75
CA ILE A 166 -1.07 -13.61 -5.18
C ILE A 166 -1.21 -14.90 -6.02
N ASN A 167 -0.56 -15.97 -5.62
CA ASN A 167 -0.60 -17.27 -6.29
C ASN A 167 -1.91 -18.04 -6.06
N GLY A 168 -2.87 -17.46 -5.32
CA GLY A 168 -4.15 -18.08 -5.03
C GLY A 168 -4.12 -19.06 -3.86
N GLU A 169 -3.06 -19.05 -3.03
CA GLU A 169 -3.03 -19.83 -1.80
C GLU A 169 -4.16 -19.41 -0.87
N GLN A 170 -4.94 -20.39 -0.41
CA GLN A 170 -6.13 -20.13 0.37
C GLN A 170 -5.84 -19.97 1.87
N HIS A 171 -4.67 -20.40 2.34
CA HIS A 171 -4.25 -20.34 3.73
C HIS A 171 -3.05 -19.40 3.84
N THR A 172 -3.27 -18.19 4.38
CA THR A 172 -2.28 -17.11 4.39
C THR A 172 -2.26 -16.37 5.71
N GLY A 173 -1.10 -15.79 6.05
CA GLY A 173 -0.97 -14.81 7.11
C GLY A 173 -1.14 -13.38 6.62
N GLU A 174 -1.31 -12.44 7.54
CA GLU A 174 -1.25 -10.99 7.33
C GLU A 174 -0.69 -10.35 8.61
N ILE A 175 0.17 -9.35 8.48
CA ILE A 175 0.75 -8.65 9.62
C ILE A 175 0.57 -7.15 9.42
N ASP A 176 -0.26 -6.53 10.25
CA ASP A 176 -0.45 -5.09 10.25
C ASP A 176 0.51 -4.45 11.24
N ILE A 177 1.46 -3.70 10.68
CA ILE A 177 2.42 -2.94 11.49
C ILE A 177 1.72 -1.73 12.08
N PHE A 178 0.86 -1.12 11.26
CA PHE A 178 0.11 0.06 11.59
C PHE A 178 -1.20 0.11 10.80
N GLU A 179 -2.29 0.34 11.50
CA GLU A 179 -3.59 0.73 10.94
C GLU A 179 -4.16 1.89 11.75
N GLY A 180 -4.45 3.00 11.06
CA GLY A 180 -5.03 4.19 11.67
C GLY A 180 -6.54 4.28 11.46
N GLN A 181 -7.24 4.95 12.37
CA GLN A 181 -8.66 5.23 12.29
C GLN A 181 -8.89 6.74 12.18
N GLY A 182 -9.63 7.14 11.16
CA GLY A 182 -9.71 8.53 10.73
C GLY A 182 -10.17 9.56 11.72
N SER A 183 -11.06 9.23 12.68
CA SER A 183 -11.52 10.21 13.68
C SER A 183 -10.74 10.14 14.99
N ASP A 184 -9.93 9.11 15.17
CA ASP A 184 -9.06 9.02 16.35
C ASP A 184 -7.64 9.42 16.00
N PRO A 185 -7.23 10.66 16.29
CA PRO A 185 -5.90 11.17 15.92
C PRO A 185 -4.78 10.56 16.76
N ARG A 186 -5.07 9.71 17.73
CA ARG A 186 -4.09 9.26 18.69
C ARG A 186 -4.06 7.78 18.97
N SER A 187 -4.88 6.97 18.31
CA SER A 187 -4.80 5.53 18.47
C SER A 187 -4.62 4.80 17.16
N PHE A 188 -3.77 3.78 17.16
CA PHE A 188 -3.57 2.88 16.04
C PHE A 188 -3.59 1.42 16.49
N ASN A 189 -3.78 0.56 15.54
CA ASN A 189 -3.83 -0.87 15.73
C ASN A 189 -2.64 -1.55 15.06
N GLY A 190 -2.05 -2.54 15.74
CA GLY A 190 -1.14 -3.50 15.17
C GLY A 190 -1.75 -4.89 15.35
N THR A 191 -1.92 -5.64 14.26
CA THR A 191 -2.67 -6.90 14.27
C THR A 191 -1.93 -7.96 13.48
N ILE A 192 -2.20 -9.22 13.78
CA ILE A 192 -1.88 -10.35 12.91
C ILE A 192 -3.15 -11.13 12.62
N HIS A 193 -3.31 -11.56 11.37
CA HIS A 193 -4.46 -12.32 10.90
C HIS A 193 -4.03 -13.61 10.21
N GLU A 194 -4.79 -14.67 10.40
CA GLU A 194 -4.69 -15.91 9.64
C GLU A 194 -5.98 -16.10 8.85
N TRP A 195 -5.82 -16.18 7.54
CA TRP A 195 -6.92 -16.29 6.59
C TRP A 195 -6.99 -17.68 5.99
N GLN A 196 -8.20 -18.23 5.83
CA GLN A 196 -8.44 -19.46 5.08
C GLN A 196 -9.71 -19.35 4.23
N GLY A 197 -9.56 -19.51 2.92
CA GLY A 197 -10.69 -19.41 1.99
C GLY A 197 -11.37 -18.06 2.05
N GLY A 198 -10.63 -16.96 2.26
CA GLY A 198 -11.15 -15.60 2.42
C GLY A 198 -11.79 -15.29 3.77
N ASN A 199 -11.78 -16.24 4.70
CA ASN A 199 -12.28 -16.04 6.06
C ASN A 199 -11.11 -15.79 7.03
N ASN A 200 -11.25 -14.80 7.90
CA ASN A 200 -10.35 -14.62 9.04
C ASN A 200 -10.66 -15.71 10.08
N ILE A 201 -9.79 -16.72 10.17
CA ILE A 201 -9.97 -17.86 11.08
C ILE A 201 -9.27 -17.65 12.42
N TRP A 202 -8.35 -16.72 12.50
CA TRP A 202 -7.69 -16.30 13.72
C TRP A 202 -7.07 -14.92 13.55
N SER A 203 -7.16 -14.15 14.61
CA SER A 203 -6.43 -12.88 14.72
C SER A 203 -5.98 -12.66 16.14
N ASN A 204 -4.85 -11.97 16.28
CA ASN A 204 -4.40 -11.47 17.56
C ASN A 204 -4.15 -9.97 17.46
N ASN A 205 -5.00 -9.25 18.15
CA ASN A 205 -4.93 -7.81 18.31
C ASN A 205 -4.75 -7.54 19.80
N PRO A 206 -3.52 -7.23 20.23
CA PRO A 206 -3.26 -7.07 21.67
C PRO A 206 -3.89 -5.83 22.28
N ASN A 207 -4.28 -4.84 21.51
CA ASN A 207 -5.06 -3.66 21.87
C ASN A 207 -4.71 -2.47 20.96
N TRP A 208 -5.60 -1.48 20.91
CA TRP A 208 -5.29 -0.18 20.36
C TRP A 208 -4.19 0.49 21.19
N TYR A 209 -3.13 0.94 20.55
CA TYR A 209 -2.12 1.73 21.19
C TYR A 209 -2.53 3.20 21.13
N ILE A 210 -2.54 3.86 22.29
CA ILE A 210 -2.86 5.29 22.42
C ILE A 210 -1.55 6.06 22.53
N LEU A 211 -1.34 7.02 21.63
CA LEU A 211 -0.17 7.87 21.64
C LEU A 211 -0.06 8.68 22.95
N PRO A 212 1.18 8.99 23.37
CA PRO A 212 1.39 9.93 24.48
C PRO A 212 0.64 11.25 24.28
N GLN A 213 0.31 11.93 25.38
CA GLN A 213 -0.31 13.25 25.32
C GLN A 213 0.55 14.22 24.47
N ASN A 214 -0.12 15.04 23.68
CA ASN A 214 0.44 16.00 22.73
C ASN A 214 1.04 15.38 21.44
N ASN A 215 0.94 14.08 21.23
CA ASN A 215 1.25 13.46 19.95
C ASN A 215 -0.06 13.14 19.21
N ASP A 216 -0.04 13.32 17.91
CA ASP A 216 -1.09 12.85 17.01
C ASP A 216 -0.49 12.49 15.65
N PHE A 217 -1.25 11.82 14.82
CA PHE A 217 -0.80 11.30 13.54
C PHE A 217 -0.60 12.36 12.44
N SER A 218 -0.94 13.63 12.70
CA SER A 218 -0.55 14.75 11.82
C SER A 218 0.93 15.12 11.94
N GLN A 219 1.63 14.54 12.93
CA GLN A 219 3.05 14.71 13.15
C GLN A 219 3.83 13.49 12.63
N TRP A 220 5.10 13.71 12.33
CA TRP A 220 6.00 12.64 11.88
C TRP A 220 6.37 11.69 13.01
N HIS A 221 6.04 10.41 12.83
CA HIS A 221 6.39 9.34 13.76
C HIS A 221 6.93 8.12 13.02
N THR A 222 7.72 7.31 13.72
CA THR A 222 8.23 6.03 13.21
C THR A 222 7.38 4.89 13.76
N TYR A 223 6.83 4.10 12.86
CA TYR A 223 6.06 2.89 13.16
C TYR A 223 6.88 1.68 12.76
N GLY A 224 7.19 0.82 13.71
CA GLY A 224 8.08 -0.31 13.51
C GLY A 224 7.52 -1.63 14.02
N MET A 225 8.05 -2.73 13.47
CA MET A 225 7.71 -4.08 13.91
C MET A 225 8.91 -5.01 13.72
N LEU A 226 9.25 -5.73 14.77
CA LEU A 226 10.20 -6.84 14.74
C LEU A 226 9.46 -8.15 14.60
N TRP A 227 9.67 -8.82 13.48
CA TRP A 227 9.18 -10.18 13.25
C TRP A 227 10.31 -11.19 13.39
N GLN A 228 10.12 -12.14 14.30
CA GLN A 228 11.02 -13.25 14.56
C GLN A 228 10.24 -14.58 14.52
N PRO A 229 10.90 -15.75 14.41
CA PRO A 229 10.21 -17.02 14.53
C PRO A 229 9.32 -17.07 15.77
N GLY A 230 8.03 -17.33 15.55
CA GLY A 230 7.03 -17.48 16.62
C GLY A 230 6.57 -16.17 17.29
N THR A 231 7.05 -14.99 16.90
CA THR A 231 6.64 -13.73 17.55
C THR A 231 6.79 -12.51 16.68
N VAL A 232 5.92 -11.52 16.90
CA VAL A 232 6.05 -10.16 16.40
C VAL A 232 6.03 -9.18 17.58
N THR A 233 6.76 -8.07 17.44
CA THR A 233 6.84 -7.01 18.47
C THR A 233 6.70 -5.67 17.78
N TRP A 234 5.75 -4.84 18.20
CA TRP A 234 5.49 -3.51 17.67
C TRP A 234 6.27 -2.43 18.40
N TYR A 235 6.63 -1.40 17.66
CA TYR A 235 7.39 -0.24 18.14
C TYR A 235 6.75 1.05 17.62
N TYR A 236 6.87 2.10 18.41
CA TYR A 236 6.52 3.47 18.07
C TYR A 236 7.65 4.39 18.52
N ASP A 237 8.19 5.19 17.62
CA ASP A 237 9.36 6.05 17.86
C ASP A 237 10.50 5.29 18.56
N ASN A 238 10.82 4.09 18.08
CA ASN A 238 11.81 3.16 18.62
C ASN A 238 11.51 2.61 20.04
N GLN A 239 10.37 2.94 20.61
CA GLN A 239 9.94 2.39 21.89
C GLN A 239 9.12 1.12 21.69
N LYS A 240 9.50 0.05 22.36
CA LYS A 240 8.73 -1.20 22.35
C LYS A 240 7.35 -0.97 22.98
N LEU A 241 6.30 -1.40 22.28
CA LEU A 241 4.92 -1.31 22.74
C LEU A 241 4.44 -2.63 23.35
N PHE A 242 4.23 -3.61 22.48
CA PHE A 242 3.70 -4.91 22.84
C PHE A 242 4.25 -5.99 21.92
N SER A 243 4.02 -7.25 22.26
CA SER A 243 4.39 -8.42 21.47
C SER A 243 3.22 -9.38 21.37
N SER A 244 3.17 -10.13 20.28
CA SER A 244 2.18 -11.18 20.03
C SER A 244 2.87 -12.44 19.53
N PRO A 245 2.47 -13.65 20.00
CA PRO A 245 2.90 -14.86 19.36
C PRO A 245 2.32 -14.97 17.95
N THR A 246 3.09 -15.53 17.01
CA THR A 246 2.61 -15.90 15.67
C THR A 246 2.20 -17.38 15.64
N ARG A 247 1.48 -17.77 14.58
CA ARG A 247 1.13 -19.18 14.30
C ARG A 247 2.06 -19.74 13.22
N PRO A 248 2.16 -21.07 13.08
CA PRO A 248 3.12 -21.70 12.16
C PRO A 248 3.05 -21.23 10.69
N ILE A 249 1.88 -20.77 10.22
CA ILE A 249 1.71 -20.29 8.84
C ILE A 249 2.62 -19.09 8.54
N PHE A 250 2.88 -18.23 9.52
CA PHE A 250 3.74 -17.06 9.34
C PHE A 250 5.19 -17.45 9.08
N ASP A 251 5.67 -18.55 9.68
CA ASP A 251 7.03 -19.03 9.50
C ASP A 251 7.25 -19.78 8.17
N GLN A 252 6.17 -20.02 7.41
CA GLN A 252 6.19 -20.77 6.15
C GLN A 252 6.08 -19.88 4.91
N GLN A 253 5.77 -18.61 5.06
CA GLN A 253 5.47 -17.69 3.96
C GLN A 253 6.46 -16.53 3.89
N ASP A 254 6.65 -16.00 2.67
CA ASP A 254 7.45 -14.82 2.41
C ASP A 254 6.52 -13.64 2.13
N PHE A 255 6.69 -12.58 2.91
CA PHE A 255 5.80 -11.43 2.91
C PHE A 255 6.39 -10.25 2.15
N PHE A 256 5.56 -9.47 1.51
CA PHE A 256 5.93 -8.20 0.90
C PHE A 256 5.27 -7.04 1.64
N VAL A 257 5.89 -5.87 1.51
CA VAL A 257 5.41 -4.63 2.14
C VAL A 257 4.30 -4.02 1.31
N VAL A 258 3.25 -3.58 2.00
CA VAL A 258 2.17 -2.73 1.45
C VAL A 258 2.04 -1.48 2.31
N ILE A 259 1.89 -0.34 1.65
CA ILE A 259 1.60 0.94 2.30
C ILE A 259 0.50 1.65 1.53
N GLY A 260 -0.43 2.29 2.22
CA GLY A 260 -1.54 2.92 1.55
C GLY A 260 -2.42 3.80 2.41
N SER A 261 -3.13 4.69 1.72
CA SER A 261 -4.19 5.52 2.29
C SER A 261 -5.54 4.96 1.84
N GLY A 262 -6.22 4.25 2.74
CA GLY A 262 -7.55 3.72 2.53
C GLY A 262 -8.65 4.63 3.07
N VAL A 263 -9.89 4.36 2.66
CA VAL A 263 -11.09 5.02 3.18
C VAL A 263 -12.26 4.04 3.26
N GLY A 264 -13.17 4.30 4.21
CA GLY A 264 -14.47 3.66 4.24
C GLY A 264 -14.52 2.23 4.77
N ALA A 265 -13.51 1.76 5.47
CA ALA A 265 -13.62 0.50 6.21
C ALA A 265 -14.70 0.60 7.30
N ASN A 266 -15.44 -0.48 7.52
CA ASN A 266 -16.55 -0.49 8.48
C ASN A 266 -16.13 -0.11 9.92
N TRP A 267 -14.89 -0.46 10.30
CA TRP A 267 -14.34 -0.14 11.61
C TRP A 267 -13.69 1.25 11.67
N SER A 268 -13.30 1.82 10.52
CA SER A 268 -12.78 3.18 10.40
C SER A 268 -13.89 4.22 10.21
N GLU A 269 -15.01 4.05 10.89
CA GLU A 269 -16.15 4.96 10.98
C GLU A 269 -17.03 5.06 9.74
N GLY A 270 -17.19 3.97 9.08
CA GLY A 270 -18.28 3.84 8.14
C GLY A 270 -17.84 3.75 6.69
N ASN A 271 -18.75 4.12 5.86
CA ASN A 271 -18.63 4.05 4.41
C ASN A 271 -18.10 5.38 3.84
N LEU A 272 -17.86 5.43 2.56
CA LEU A 272 -17.46 6.63 1.84
C LEU A 272 -18.38 7.85 2.06
N GLN A 273 -19.64 7.64 2.48
CA GLN A 273 -20.57 8.71 2.79
C GLN A 273 -20.19 9.50 4.06
N GLY A 274 -19.45 8.87 4.98
CA GLY A 274 -18.91 9.55 6.17
C GLY A 274 -17.70 10.43 5.90
N VAL A 275 -17.02 10.23 4.76
CA VAL A 275 -15.85 11.01 4.38
C VAL A 275 -16.29 12.34 3.79
N THR A 276 -16.01 13.43 4.45
CA THR A 276 -16.37 14.80 4.00
C THR A 276 -15.25 15.48 3.21
N ALA A 277 -14.00 15.06 3.41
CA ALA A 277 -12.86 15.59 2.69
C ALA A 277 -12.89 15.22 1.20
N ASN A 278 -12.31 16.07 0.37
CA ASN A 278 -12.13 15.77 -1.06
C ASN A 278 -10.82 15.03 -1.33
N THR A 279 -9.83 15.23 -0.48
CA THR A 279 -8.51 14.59 -0.51
C THR A 279 -8.10 14.20 0.89
N ILE A 280 -7.38 13.10 1.03
CA ILE A 280 -6.78 12.62 2.29
C ILE A 280 -5.38 12.14 1.90
N ASN A 281 -4.36 12.63 2.59
CA ASN A 281 -2.97 12.30 2.32
C ASN A 281 -2.40 11.40 3.41
N LEU A 282 -1.57 10.46 3.00
CA LEU A 282 -0.62 9.74 3.81
C LEU A 282 0.77 10.11 3.30
N ASP A 283 1.52 10.85 4.10
CA ASP A 283 2.89 11.24 3.80
C ASP A 283 3.86 10.21 4.39
N VAL A 284 4.84 9.78 3.60
CA VAL A 284 5.88 8.83 3.99
C VAL A 284 7.25 9.42 3.71
N ASP A 285 8.07 9.56 4.74
CA ASP A 285 9.45 10.08 4.65
C ASP A 285 10.39 8.99 4.15
N TRP A 286 10.27 7.78 4.71
CA TRP A 286 11.05 6.61 4.31
C TRP A 286 10.40 5.29 4.75
N VAL A 287 10.84 4.20 4.10
CA VAL A 287 10.53 2.82 4.47
C VAL A 287 11.82 2.02 4.52
N HIS A 288 12.07 1.34 5.64
CA HIS A 288 13.24 0.50 5.84
C HIS A 288 12.88 -0.93 6.26
N VAL A 289 13.67 -1.90 5.80
CA VAL A 289 13.62 -3.27 6.29
C VAL A 289 15.03 -3.74 6.63
N TRP A 290 15.18 -4.25 7.83
CA TRP A 290 16.43 -4.77 8.38
C TRP A 290 16.32 -6.27 8.60
N GLN A 291 17.34 -7.01 8.20
CA GLN A 291 17.40 -8.48 8.38
C GLN A 291 18.71 -8.91 9.02
N LYS A 292 18.74 -10.12 9.58
CA LYS A 292 19.95 -10.76 10.12
C LYS A 292 20.82 -11.33 9.02
#